data_ab48d46d0a8cefbf81ddd815381afb85
#
_entry.id   ab48d46d0a8cefbf81ddd815381afb85
#
_cell.length_a   1.000
_cell.length_b   1.000
_cell.length_c   1.000
_cell.angle_alpha   90.00
_cell.angle_beta   90.00
_cell.angle_gamma   90.00
#
_symmetry.space_group_name_H-M   'P 1'
#
loop_
_entity.id
_entity.type
_entity.pdbx_description
1 polymer ?
#
loop_
_entity_poly.entity_id
_entity_poly.type
_entity_poly.pdbx_seq_one_letter_code
_entity_poly.pdbx_strand_id
1 'polypeptide(L)'
;MVKIGIISWRQGGGTNDYISPKPSKPWKKGLKVVQKGQYKGLIPFEKALISAMEYMYDDVEIMYMNRFNENKMRQNDINFLVSLNLLYAWEKSDKEYKRVYNLMNDPSINIYPNLKEQMFLFNKGDYLEYYREKGIPIAPTFVIKNDRNVRRLVARVEEHGWTSFVLKPHYAYANIGIGKFDVDEPNVKDNVAKYLTKHKRFPGFVCQQVMDGFAKFWEVKSFWLNGEFKYYVAMKAADKVFSESKIYGESTEVFGKVSPKVLKGIKEMGRKVVDHFPKDLNPHSSPPMYLRIDFGCCMGNTLDGTSYFLNEVEFAGCAIFTEESGLKNFTELWAKTYY
;
A
#
# COMPACT_ATOMS: atom_id res chain seq x y z
N MET A 1 20.61 17.21 -18.28
CA MET A 1 19.73 16.01 -18.47
C MET A 1 19.78 15.23 -17.18
N VAL A 2 18.65 15.08 -16.51
CA VAL A 2 18.52 14.34 -15.26
C VAL A 2 18.29 12.86 -15.58
N LYS A 3 19.04 11.96 -14.95
CA LYS A 3 18.93 10.52 -15.16
C LYS A 3 18.04 9.91 -14.08
N ILE A 4 16.91 9.35 -14.51
CA ILE A 4 15.89 8.81 -13.64
C ILE A 4 15.79 7.30 -13.82
N GLY A 5 15.99 6.54 -12.74
CA GLY A 5 15.71 5.11 -12.70
C GLY A 5 14.27 4.85 -12.31
N ILE A 6 13.52 4.09 -13.12
CA ILE A 6 12.19 3.59 -12.77
C ILE A 6 12.30 2.08 -12.50
N ILE A 7 12.07 1.69 -11.26
CA ILE A 7 12.16 0.30 -10.80
C ILE A 7 10.76 -0.24 -10.61
N SER A 8 10.35 -1.17 -11.49
CA SER A 8 9.03 -1.74 -11.50
C SER A 8 9.07 -3.22 -11.83
N TRP A 9 8.06 -3.94 -11.44
CA TRP A 9 7.95 -5.36 -11.70
C TRP A 9 7.78 -5.67 -13.18
N ARG A 10 8.30 -6.80 -13.61
CA ARG A 10 8.10 -7.29 -14.96
C ARG A 10 6.79 -8.06 -15.05
N GLN A 11 5.80 -7.48 -15.72
CA GLN A 11 4.55 -8.11 -16.13
C GLN A 11 3.60 -8.57 -15.03
N GLY A 12 2.47 -7.87 -14.91
CA GLY A 12 1.18 -8.49 -14.61
C GLY A 12 1.10 -9.29 -13.33
N GLY A 13 1.80 -8.89 -12.30
CA GLY A 13 1.46 -9.34 -10.96
C GLY A 13 0.20 -8.59 -10.55
N GLY A 14 -0.96 -9.17 -10.75
CA GLY A 14 -2.23 -8.97 -10.06
C GLY A 14 -2.65 -7.58 -9.58
N THR A 15 -2.13 -6.51 -10.13
CA THR A 15 -2.41 -5.15 -9.71
C THR A 15 -3.28 -4.46 -10.74
N ASN A 16 -4.24 -3.68 -10.28
CA ASN A 16 -5.10 -2.84 -11.12
C ASN A 16 -4.33 -1.65 -11.73
N ASP A 17 -3.07 -1.89 -12.13
CA ASP A 17 -2.12 -0.89 -12.60
C ASP A 17 -1.95 -0.96 -14.12
N TYR A 18 -3.08 -1.01 -14.81
CA TYR A 18 -3.14 -0.97 -16.26
C TYR A 18 -4.01 0.19 -16.71
N ILE A 19 -3.67 0.77 -17.85
CA ILE A 19 -4.44 1.86 -18.43
C ILE A 19 -4.99 1.50 -19.79
N SER A 20 -6.15 2.08 -20.12
CA SER A 20 -6.70 1.96 -21.46
C SER A 20 -5.81 2.64 -22.49
N PRO A 21 -5.62 2.06 -23.69
CA PRO A 21 -5.00 2.76 -24.80
C PRO A 21 -5.83 3.95 -25.29
N LYS A 22 -7.11 4.02 -24.93
CA LYS A 22 -8.02 5.14 -25.23
C LYS A 22 -8.20 6.04 -23.98
N PRO A 23 -8.38 7.37 -24.15
CA PRO A 23 -8.24 8.13 -25.41
C PRO A 23 -6.79 8.10 -25.92
N SER A 24 -6.64 8.28 -27.23
CA SER A 24 -5.31 8.38 -27.84
C SER A 24 -4.61 9.67 -27.36
N LYS A 25 -3.41 9.51 -26.83
CA LYS A 25 -2.53 10.61 -26.39
C LYS A 25 -1.22 10.48 -27.16
N PRO A 26 -0.50 11.60 -27.46
CA PRO A 26 0.77 11.54 -28.17
C PRO A 26 1.79 10.60 -27.53
N TRP A 27 1.92 10.62 -26.21
CA TRP A 27 2.83 9.75 -25.46
C TRP A 27 2.41 8.28 -25.40
N LYS A 28 1.18 7.91 -25.79
CA LYS A 28 0.75 6.50 -25.92
C LYS A 28 1.18 5.88 -27.26
N LYS A 29 1.66 6.68 -28.20
CA LYS A 29 2.03 6.19 -29.54
C LYS A 29 3.19 5.19 -29.45
N GLY A 30 2.98 4.00 -30.01
CA GLY A 30 3.99 2.94 -30.01
C GLY A 30 4.03 2.07 -28.76
N LEU A 31 3.27 2.38 -27.70
CA LEU A 31 3.19 1.52 -26.53
C LEU A 31 2.46 0.22 -26.83
N LYS A 32 3.09 -0.90 -26.45
CA LYS A 32 2.53 -2.24 -26.66
C LYS A 32 1.52 -2.57 -25.57
N VAL A 33 0.33 -2.99 -25.99
CA VAL A 33 -0.69 -3.54 -25.09
C VAL A 33 -0.38 -4.98 -24.69
N VAL A 34 -0.92 -5.43 -23.57
CA VAL A 34 -0.87 -6.81 -23.12
C VAL A 34 -1.61 -7.70 -24.12
N GLN A 35 -0.98 -8.79 -24.54
CA GLN A 35 -1.51 -9.65 -25.62
C GLN A 35 -2.43 -10.77 -25.11
N LYS A 36 -2.28 -11.19 -23.83
CA LYS A 36 -2.98 -12.36 -23.24
C LYS A 36 -3.40 -12.10 -21.81
N GLY A 37 -4.37 -12.87 -21.32
CA GLY A 37 -4.85 -12.82 -19.95
C GLY A 37 -5.90 -11.73 -19.71
N GLN A 38 -6.24 -11.53 -18.45
CA GLN A 38 -7.31 -10.61 -18.02
C GLN A 38 -7.06 -9.13 -18.37
N TYR A 39 -5.79 -8.73 -18.54
CA TYR A 39 -5.38 -7.37 -18.91
C TYR A 39 -5.13 -7.20 -20.41
N LYS A 40 -5.62 -8.14 -21.24
CA LYS A 40 -5.48 -8.05 -22.70
C LYS A 40 -6.04 -6.72 -23.23
N GLY A 41 -5.24 -6.05 -24.05
CA GLY A 41 -5.62 -4.77 -24.66
C GLY A 41 -5.29 -3.54 -23.82
N LEU A 42 -4.81 -3.71 -22.58
CA LEU A 42 -4.40 -2.61 -21.71
C LEU A 42 -2.88 -2.37 -21.75
N ILE A 43 -2.45 -1.19 -21.36
CA ILE A 43 -1.05 -0.78 -21.28
C ILE A 43 -0.59 -0.87 -19.82
N PRO A 44 0.53 -1.51 -19.49
CA PRO A 44 1.10 -1.46 -18.14
C PRO A 44 1.41 -0.02 -17.74
N PHE A 45 1.01 0.36 -16.51
CA PHE A 45 1.13 1.74 -16.02
C PHE A 45 2.56 2.26 -16.05
N GLU A 46 3.54 1.46 -15.62
CA GLU A 46 4.93 1.88 -15.59
C GLU A 46 5.47 2.24 -16.98
N LYS A 47 5.03 1.57 -18.03
CA LYS A 47 5.41 1.91 -19.41
C LYS A 47 4.76 3.20 -19.88
N ALA A 48 3.51 3.39 -19.49
CA ALA A 48 2.80 4.62 -19.78
C ALA A 48 3.38 5.81 -19.01
N LEU A 49 3.76 5.60 -17.73
CA LEU A 49 4.43 6.60 -16.90
C LEU A 49 5.75 7.06 -17.53
N ILE A 50 6.61 6.12 -17.91
CA ILE A 50 7.89 6.43 -18.57
C ILE A 50 7.66 7.24 -19.83
N SER A 51 6.79 6.76 -20.71
CA SER A 51 6.51 7.43 -21.96
C SER A 51 5.87 8.82 -21.79
N ALA A 52 5.06 9.00 -20.74
CA ALA A 52 4.52 10.32 -20.41
C ALA A 52 5.60 11.27 -19.89
N MET A 53 6.52 10.80 -19.05
CA MET A 53 7.63 11.60 -18.55
C MET A 53 8.55 12.03 -19.69
N GLU A 54 8.97 11.12 -20.57
CA GLU A 54 9.80 11.41 -21.76
C GLU A 54 9.12 12.38 -22.72
N TYR A 55 7.80 12.34 -22.82
CA TYR A 55 7.04 13.28 -23.65
C TYR A 55 6.89 14.68 -23.03
N MET A 56 6.79 14.74 -21.69
CA MET A 56 6.53 15.99 -20.98
C MET A 56 7.80 16.78 -20.65
N TYR A 57 8.95 16.14 -20.61
CA TYR A 57 10.21 16.70 -20.14
C TYR A 57 11.35 16.37 -21.10
N ASP A 58 11.92 17.41 -21.71
CA ASP A 58 13.00 17.24 -22.70
C ASP A 58 14.38 17.01 -22.05
N ASP A 59 14.50 17.23 -20.74
CA ASP A 59 15.75 17.18 -19.99
C ASP A 59 15.89 15.92 -19.11
N VAL A 60 15.06 14.91 -19.31
CA VAL A 60 15.14 13.64 -18.59
C VAL A 60 15.62 12.48 -19.48
N GLU A 61 16.43 11.62 -18.90
CA GLU A 61 16.79 10.32 -19.44
C GLU A 61 16.24 9.24 -18.50
N ILE A 62 15.34 8.37 -18.97
CA ILE A 62 14.70 7.38 -18.11
C ILE A 62 15.27 5.98 -18.34
N MET A 63 15.79 5.38 -17.27
CA MET A 63 16.29 4.01 -17.25
C MET A 63 15.27 3.10 -16.56
N TYR A 64 14.59 2.27 -17.33
CA TYR A 64 13.68 1.26 -16.79
C TYR A 64 14.45 0.04 -16.26
N MET A 65 14.08 -0.42 -15.06
CA MET A 65 14.62 -1.60 -14.42
C MET A 65 13.50 -2.50 -13.89
N ASN A 66 13.53 -3.77 -14.28
CA ASN A 66 12.56 -4.77 -13.81
C ASN A 66 13.03 -5.57 -12.59
N ARG A 67 14.12 -5.15 -11.97
CA ARG A 67 14.75 -5.68 -10.76
C ARG A 67 15.73 -4.67 -10.20
N PHE A 68 16.12 -4.84 -8.95
CA PHE A 68 17.20 -4.08 -8.36
C PHE A 68 18.54 -4.41 -9.05
N ASN A 69 19.08 -3.45 -9.77
CA ASN A 69 20.34 -3.55 -10.50
C ASN A 69 21.28 -2.43 -10.06
N GLU A 70 22.25 -2.78 -9.20
CA GLU A 70 23.17 -1.82 -8.59
C GLU A 70 23.91 -0.96 -9.63
N ASN A 71 24.50 -1.60 -10.65
CA ASN A 71 25.28 -0.87 -11.67
C ASN A 71 24.45 0.17 -12.42
N LYS A 72 23.17 -0.15 -12.68
CA LYS A 72 22.25 0.80 -13.32
C LYS A 72 21.79 1.87 -12.35
N MET A 73 21.50 1.50 -11.12
CA MET A 73 21.01 2.46 -10.11
C MET A 73 22.05 3.53 -9.77
N ARG A 74 23.35 3.16 -9.79
CA ARG A 74 24.46 4.10 -9.58
C ARG A 74 24.67 5.08 -10.75
N GLN A 75 24.09 4.83 -11.89
CA GLN A 75 24.18 5.73 -13.07
C GLN A 75 23.08 6.81 -13.08
N ASN A 76 22.08 6.68 -12.22
CA ASN A 76 20.96 7.59 -12.15
C ASN A 76 21.14 8.61 -11.03
N ASP A 77 20.66 9.81 -11.26
CA ASP A 77 20.61 10.87 -10.24
C ASP A 77 19.59 10.52 -9.15
N ILE A 78 18.50 9.83 -9.55
CA ILE A 78 17.47 9.31 -8.62
C ILE A 78 16.84 8.03 -9.16
N ASN A 79 16.44 7.14 -8.25
CA ASN A 79 15.79 5.88 -8.58
C ASN A 79 14.42 5.80 -7.88
N PHE A 80 13.34 5.70 -8.65
CA PHE A 80 11.99 5.58 -8.11
C PHE A 80 11.52 4.13 -8.10
N LEU A 81 11.05 3.70 -6.94
CA LEU A 81 10.37 2.42 -6.76
C LEU A 81 8.89 2.59 -7.08
N VAL A 82 8.43 2.03 -8.17
CA VAL A 82 7.01 2.12 -8.58
C VAL A 82 6.22 0.92 -8.05
N SER A 83 6.65 -0.30 -8.36
CA SER A 83 5.97 -1.51 -7.89
C SER A 83 6.87 -2.51 -7.17
N LEU A 84 8.18 -2.31 -7.16
CA LEU A 84 9.12 -3.08 -6.36
C LEU A 84 9.49 -2.33 -5.09
N ASN A 85 9.64 -3.07 -4.00
CA ASN A 85 10.09 -2.56 -2.71
C ASN A 85 10.92 -3.61 -1.97
N LEU A 86 11.36 -3.29 -0.75
CA LEU A 86 12.19 -4.18 0.04
C LEU A 86 11.47 -5.49 0.45
N LEU A 87 10.14 -5.45 0.65
CA LEU A 87 9.37 -6.66 1.02
C LEU A 87 9.39 -7.71 -0.07
N TYR A 88 9.40 -7.29 -1.32
CA TYR A 88 9.55 -8.21 -2.44
C TYR A 88 10.88 -8.97 -2.39
N ALA A 89 11.97 -8.28 -2.05
CA ALA A 89 13.27 -8.92 -1.89
C ALA A 89 13.26 -9.90 -0.70
N TRP A 90 12.58 -9.54 0.39
CA TRP A 90 12.42 -10.40 1.56
C TRP A 90 11.59 -11.66 1.26
N GLU A 91 10.52 -11.53 0.49
CA GLU A 91 9.71 -12.67 0.06
C GLU A 91 10.52 -13.67 -0.77
N LYS A 92 11.41 -13.16 -1.62
CA LYS A 92 12.22 -13.98 -2.50
C LYS A 92 13.25 -14.82 -1.75
N SER A 93 14.04 -14.22 -0.87
CA SER A 93 14.97 -14.91 0.02
C SER A 93 15.66 -13.94 0.99
N ASP A 94 16.20 -14.47 2.12
CA ASP A 94 16.97 -13.67 3.06
C ASP A 94 18.27 -13.12 2.44
N LYS A 95 18.87 -13.85 1.49
CA LYS A 95 20.04 -13.38 0.73
C LYS A 95 19.70 -12.17 -0.12
N GLU A 96 18.57 -12.22 -0.85
CA GLU A 96 18.13 -11.12 -1.70
C GLU A 96 17.69 -9.91 -0.85
N TYR A 97 17.02 -10.16 0.28
CA TYR A 97 16.69 -9.11 1.23
C TYR A 97 17.94 -8.36 1.71
N LYS A 98 18.96 -9.08 2.21
CA LYS A 98 20.20 -8.45 2.67
C LYS A 98 20.91 -7.66 1.56
N ARG A 99 20.94 -8.21 0.34
CA ARG A 99 21.51 -7.52 -0.82
C ARG A 99 20.80 -6.21 -1.13
N VAL A 100 19.47 -6.25 -1.21
CA VAL A 100 18.66 -5.06 -1.54
C VAL A 100 18.66 -4.06 -0.38
N TYR A 101 18.62 -4.54 0.86
CA TYR A 101 18.73 -3.70 2.06
C TYR A 101 20.04 -2.89 2.05
N ASN A 102 21.17 -3.55 1.81
CA ASN A 102 22.47 -2.88 1.73
C ASN A 102 22.52 -1.88 0.56
N LEU A 103 21.95 -2.24 -0.58
CA LEU A 103 21.85 -1.36 -1.74
C LEU A 103 21.05 -0.09 -1.44
N MET A 104 19.93 -0.23 -0.73
CA MET A 104 19.09 0.90 -0.34
C MET A 104 19.69 1.76 0.78
N ASN A 105 20.61 1.19 1.55
CA ASN A 105 21.33 1.89 2.62
C ASN A 105 22.65 2.54 2.13
N ASP A 106 23.00 2.37 0.87
CA ASP A 106 24.18 2.98 0.26
C ASP A 106 23.92 4.47 -0.02
N PRO A 107 24.64 5.39 0.65
CA PRO A 107 24.40 6.83 0.49
C PRO A 107 24.74 7.38 -0.91
N SER A 108 25.45 6.60 -1.72
CA SER A 108 25.76 6.99 -3.11
C SER A 108 24.65 6.64 -4.10
N ILE A 109 23.58 5.99 -3.63
CA ILE A 109 22.41 5.61 -4.45
C ILE A 109 21.18 6.33 -3.92
N ASN A 110 20.72 7.32 -4.67
CA ASN A 110 19.50 8.03 -4.33
C ASN A 110 18.27 7.20 -4.73
N ILE A 111 17.46 6.81 -3.75
CA ILE A 111 16.26 5.95 -3.93
C ILE A 111 15.06 6.62 -3.28
N TYR A 112 13.93 6.60 -3.97
CA TYR A 112 12.66 7.02 -3.41
C TYR A 112 11.57 5.94 -3.62
N PRO A 113 10.77 5.62 -2.60
CA PRO A 113 10.99 5.98 -1.19
C PRO A 113 12.26 5.34 -0.64
N ASN A 114 12.93 6.04 0.26
CA ASN A 114 14.19 5.57 0.84
C ASN A 114 13.97 4.42 1.85
N LEU A 115 15.05 3.83 2.32
CA LEU A 115 15.00 2.70 3.24
C LEU A 115 14.25 3.02 4.54
N LYS A 116 14.44 4.21 5.14
CA LYS A 116 13.82 4.59 6.40
C LYS A 116 12.30 4.74 6.25
N GLU A 117 11.84 5.37 5.17
CA GLU A 117 10.42 5.49 4.85
C GLU A 117 9.78 4.11 4.66
N GLN A 118 10.45 3.21 3.93
CA GLN A 118 9.97 1.86 3.72
C GLN A 118 9.87 1.09 5.05
N MET A 119 10.91 1.12 5.88
CA MET A 119 10.93 0.43 7.17
C MET A 119 9.86 0.95 8.13
N PHE A 120 9.59 2.26 8.12
CA PHE A 120 8.50 2.85 8.91
C PHE A 120 7.14 2.31 8.47
N LEU A 121 6.81 2.37 7.17
CA LEU A 121 5.50 1.96 6.66
C LEU A 121 5.30 0.44 6.63
N PHE A 122 6.37 -0.37 6.58
CA PHE A 122 6.23 -1.82 6.69
C PHE A 122 5.95 -2.29 8.12
N ASN A 123 6.31 -1.50 9.11
CA ASN A 123 6.03 -1.80 10.50
C ASN A 123 4.64 -1.28 10.90
N LYS A 124 3.60 -1.99 10.44
CA LYS A 124 2.18 -1.58 10.61
C LYS A 124 1.82 -1.24 12.06
N GLY A 125 2.39 -1.95 13.04
CA GLY A 125 2.11 -1.69 14.45
C GLY A 125 2.65 -0.34 14.91
N ASP A 126 3.91 -0.06 14.59
CA ASP A 126 4.59 1.14 15.07
C ASP A 126 4.02 2.41 14.39
N TYR A 127 3.72 2.38 13.07
CA TYR A 127 3.17 3.57 12.44
C TYR A 127 1.70 3.83 12.82
N LEU A 128 0.89 2.80 13.02
CA LEU A 128 -0.49 2.98 13.49
C LEU A 128 -0.50 3.59 14.90
N GLU A 129 0.36 3.08 15.79
CA GLU A 129 0.52 3.67 17.13
C GLU A 129 0.99 5.12 17.07
N TYR A 130 1.99 5.40 16.25
CA TYR A 130 2.48 6.77 16.00
C TYR A 130 1.35 7.71 15.57
N TYR A 131 0.51 7.32 14.63
CA TYR A 131 -0.60 8.16 14.18
C TYR A 131 -1.71 8.28 15.24
N ARG A 132 -1.96 7.24 16.01
CA ARG A 132 -2.86 7.30 17.15
C ARG A 132 -2.43 8.36 18.18
N GLU A 133 -1.14 8.42 18.49
CA GLU A 133 -0.57 9.44 19.39
C GLU A 133 -0.69 10.86 18.83
N LYS A 134 -0.81 11.01 17.51
CA LYS A 134 -1.10 12.30 16.84
C LYS A 134 -2.60 12.62 16.77
N GLY A 135 -3.44 11.84 17.46
CA GLY A 135 -4.89 12.04 17.45
C GLY A 135 -5.60 11.61 16.17
N ILE A 136 -4.95 10.76 15.35
CA ILE A 136 -5.58 10.18 14.18
C ILE A 136 -6.25 8.88 14.59
N PRO A 137 -7.58 8.74 14.39
CA PRO A 137 -8.30 7.55 14.80
C PRO A 137 -7.85 6.32 14.00
N ILE A 138 -7.59 5.24 14.74
CA ILE A 138 -7.31 3.90 14.20
C ILE A 138 -8.31 2.89 14.78
N ALA A 139 -8.49 1.73 14.14
CA ALA A 139 -9.21 0.65 14.79
C ALA A 139 -8.48 0.23 16.08
N PRO A 140 -9.20 -0.22 17.13
CA PRO A 140 -8.56 -0.72 18.35
C PRO A 140 -7.50 -1.79 18.01
N THR A 141 -6.27 -1.55 18.46
CA THR A 141 -5.10 -2.28 17.99
C THR A 141 -4.09 -2.49 19.11
N PHE A 142 -3.42 -3.63 19.14
CA PHE A 142 -2.20 -3.83 19.88
C PHE A 142 -1.19 -4.68 19.08
N VAL A 143 0.09 -4.56 19.47
CA VAL A 143 1.20 -5.22 18.76
C VAL A 143 1.67 -6.45 19.51
N ILE A 144 1.96 -7.52 18.76
CA ILE A 144 2.59 -8.74 19.21
C ILE A 144 3.98 -8.81 18.56
N LYS A 145 5.03 -8.55 19.32
CA LYS A 145 6.42 -8.60 18.81
C LYS A 145 7.00 -10.02 19.01
N ASN A 146 7.62 -10.26 20.12
CA ASN A 146 8.34 -11.52 20.37
C ASN A 146 7.51 -12.56 21.15
N ASP A 147 6.51 -12.10 21.90
CA ASP A 147 5.66 -12.97 22.73
C ASP A 147 4.50 -13.52 21.89
N ARG A 148 4.66 -14.74 21.40
CA ARG A 148 3.63 -15.47 20.66
C ARG A 148 2.78 -16.36 21.57
N ASN A 149 2.64 -16.00 22.82
CA ASN A 149 1.80 -16.74 23.76
C ASN A 149 0.32 -16.57 23.42
N VAL A 150 -0.24 -17.60 22.83
CA VAL A 150 -1.64 -17.64 22.37
C VAL A 150 -2.62 -17.37 23.51
N ARG A 151 -2.40 -17.95 24.69
CA ARG A 151 -3.29 -17.74 25.86
C ARG A 151 -3.34 -16.28 26.26
N ARG A 152 -2.15 -15.62 26.33
CA ARG A 152 -2.05 -14.19 26.68
C ARG A 152 -2.69 -13.31 25.58
N LEU A 153 -2.49 -13.67 24.30
CA LEU A 153 -3.09 -12.96 23.19
C LEU A 153 -4.61 -13.00 23.27
N VAL A 154 -5.20 -14.19 23.37
CA VAL A 154 -6.66 -14.34 23.41
C VAL A 154 -7.24 -13.69 24.69
N ALA A 155 -6.62 -13.88 25.86
CA ALA A 155 -7.03 -13.19 27.09
C ALA A 155 -7.06 -11.67 26.92
N ARG A 156 -6.05 -11.07 26.28
CA ARG A 156 -6.02 -9.64 26.02
C ARG A 156 -7.14 -9.19 25.08
N VAL A 157 -7.49 -9.97 24.08
CA VAL A 157 -8.65 -9.70 23.21
C VAL A 157 -9.95 -9.72 24.01
N GLU A 158 -10.13 -10.73 24.89
CA GLU A 158 -11.27 -10.86 25.81
C GLU A 158 -11.36 -9.67 26.79
N GLU A 159 -10.24 -9.26 27.38
CA GLU A 159 -10.13 -8.08 28.26
C GLU A 159 -10.57 -6.79 27.59
N HIS A 160 -10.31 -6.65 26.27
CA HIS A 160 -10.78 -5.52 25.48
C HIS A 160 -12.26 -5.62 25.06
N GLY A 161 -12.94 -6.73 25.39
CA GLY A 161 -14.33 -6.97 25.00
C GLY A 161 -14.55 -7.16 23.50
N TRP A 162 -13.51 -7.56 22.76
CA TRP A 162 -13.65 -7.81 21.33
C TRP A 162 -14.27 -9.19 21.08
N THR A 163 -15.26 -9.24 20.22
CA THR A 163 -15.90 -10.51 19.78
C THR A 163 -15.14 -11.18 18.65
N SER A 164 -14.42 -10.39 17.85
CA SER A 164 -13.58 -10.89 16.75
C SER A 164 -12.39 -9.98 16.50
N PHE A 165 -11.33 -10.57 15.99
CA PHE A 165 -10.09 -9.86 15.71
C PHE A 165 -9.39 -10.37 14.45
N VAL A 166 -8.52 -9.56 13.90
CA VAL A 166 -7.60 -9.92 12.80
C VAL A 166 -6.17 -9.88 13.28
N LEU A 167 -5.36 -10.82 12.80
CA LEU A 167 -3.91 -10.77 12.89
C LEU A 167 -3.35 -10.40 11.53
N LYS A 168 -2.58 -9.33 11.50
CA LYS A 168 -1.88 -8.84 10.28
C LYS A 168 -0.39 -8.92 10.53
N PRO A 169 0.39 -9.68 9.76
CA PRO A 169 1.84 -9.71 9.96
C PRO A 169 2.47 -8.35 9.70
N HIS A 170 3.50 -8.00 10.48
CA HIS A 170 4.41 -6.93 10.10
C HIS A 170 5.17 -7.34 8.83
N TYR A 171 5.53 -6.39 8.01
CA TYR A 171 6.26 -6.63 6.76
C TYR A 171 5.48 -7.52 5.77
N ALA A 172 4.15 -7.47 5.79
CA ALA A 172 3.29 -8.14 4.82
C ALA A 172 2.56 -7.12 3.94
N TYR A 173 2.24 -7.51 2.71
CA TYR A 173 1.50 -6.72 1.72
C TYR A 173 0.48 -7.61 1.00
N ALA A 174 -0.40 -7.03 0.21
CA ALA A 174 -1.39 -7.75 -0.61
C ALA A 174 -2.23 -8.79 0.17
N ASN A 175 -2.62 -8.46 1.42
CA ASN A 175 -3.37 -9.32 2.33
C ASN A 175 -2.66 -10.66 2.70
N ILE A 176 -1.36 -10.80 2.40
CA ILE A 176 -0.61 -12.00 2.74
C ILE A 176 -0.59 -12.18 4.26
N GLY A 177 -1.03 -13.35 4.71
CA GLY A 177 -1.00 -13.74 6.10
C GLY A 177 -2.02 -13.03 7.00
N ILE A 178 -3.04 -12.37 6.47
CA ILE A 178 -4.14 -11.87 7.30
C ILE A 178 -4.99 -13.05 7.77
N GLY A 179 -5.18 -13.16 9.09
CA GLY A 179 -6.07 -14.15 9.71
C GLY A 179 -7.18 -13.46 10.50
N LYS A 180 -8.44 -13.89 10.32
CA LYS A 180 -9.59 -13.47 11.15
C LYS A 180 -9.95 -14.59 12.12
N PHE A 181 -10.28 -14.22 13.35
CA PHE A 181 -10.63 -15.11 14.44
C PHE A 181 -11.83 -14.55 15.20
N ASP A 182 -12.76 -15.42 15.55
CA ASP A 182 -13.91 -15.10 16.38
C ASP A 182 -13.67 -15.70 17.79
N VAL A 183 -13.84 -14.89 18.84
CA VAL A 183 -13.49 -15.30 20.22
C VAL A 183 -14.36 -16.46 20.72
N ASP A 184 -15.62 -16.48 20.29
CA ASP A 184 -16.59 -17.48 20.69
C ASP A 184 -16.40 -18.86 20.00
N GLU A 185 -15.45 -18.95 19.04
CA GLU A 185 -15.15 -20.24 18.43
C GLU A 185 -14.48 -21.19 19.44
N PRO A 186 -15.00 -22.44 19.62
CA PRO A 186 -14.45 -23.36 20.62
C PRO A 186 -12.94 -23.63 20.46
N ASN A 187 -12.43 -23.55 19.24
CA ASN A 187 -11.05 -23.86 18.89
C ASN A 187 -10.22 -22.60 18.58
N VAL A 188 -10.65 -21.40 18.99
CA VAL A 188 -9.95 -20.15 18.65
C VAL A 188 -8.47 -20.18 19.03
N LYS A 189 -8.13 -20.71 20.21
CA LYS A 189 -6.73 -20.80 20.68
C LYS A 189 -5.90 -21.72 19.78
N ASP A 190 -6.43 -22.85 19.37
CA ASP A 190 -5.75 -23.78 18.46
C ASP A 190 -5.59 -23.20 17.06
N ASN A 191 -6.62 -22.50 16.56
CA ASN A 191 -6.58 -21.83 15.27
C ASN A 191 -5.53 -20.71 15.25
N VAL A 192 -5.46 -19.91 16.30
CA VAL A 192 -4.42 -18.88 16.47
C VAL A 192 -3.03 -19.51 16.60
N ALA A 193 -2.87 -20.61 17.32
CA ALA A 193 -1.60 -21.31 17.44
C ALA A 193 -1.09 -21.82 16.08
N LYS A 194 -1.97 -22.46 15.31
CA LYS A 194 -1.68 -22.93 13.94
C LYS A 194 -1.28 -21.76 13.04
N TYR A 195 -2.03 -20.66 13.09
CA TYR A 195 -1.73 -19.46 12.32
C TYR A 195 -0.34 -18.88 12.66
N LEU A 196 -0.02 -18.67 13.95
CA LEU A 196 1.27 -18.14 14.36
C LEU A 196 2.44 -19.05 14.00
N THR A 197 2.22 -20.38 14.02
CA THR A 197 3.19 -21.38 13.58
C THR A 197 3.43 -21.30 12.07
N LYS A 198 2.36 -21.23 11.29
CA LYS A 198 2.41 -21.07 9.82
C LYS A 198 3.18 -19.81 9.42
N HIS A 199 2.96 -18.72 10.15
CA HIS A 199 3.52 -17.41 9.86
C HIS A 199 4.73 -17.03 10.74
N LYS A 200 5.48 -18.03 11.23
CA LYS A 200 6.63 -17.84 12.13
C LYS A 200 7.76 -16.97 11.57
N ARG A 201 7.85 -16.84 10.24
CA ARG A 201 8.87 -16.02 9.57
C ARG A 201 8.69 -14.53 9.83
N PHE A 202 7.47 -14.05 10.06
CA PHE A 202 7.23 -12.64 10.31
C PHE A 202 7.72 -12.22 11.71
N PRO A 203 8.33 -11.03 11.85
CA PRO A 203 8.93 -10.61 13.12
C PRO A 203 7.89 -10.23 14.19
N GLY A 204 6.65 -9.96 13.79
CA GLY A 204 5.55 -9.60 14.69
C GLY A 204 4.23 -9.50 13.96
N PHE A 205 3.19 -9.20 14.72
CA PHE A 205 1.82 -9.06 14.22
C PHE A 205 1.13 -7.86 14.85
N VAL A 206 0.27 -7.24 14.09
CA VAL A 206 -0.78 -6.36 14.60
C VAL A 206 -2.01 -7.21 14.90
N CYS A 207 -2.51 -7.13 16.14
CA CYS A 207 -3.81 -7.65 16.52
C CYS A 207 -4.79 -6.47 16.55
N GLN A 208 -5.83 -6.54 15.74
CA GLN A 208 -6.77 -5.45 15.54
C GLN A 208 -8.20 -5.94 15.63
N GLN A 209 -9.07 -5.18 16.30
CA GLN A 209 -10.51 -5.50 16.35
C GLN A 209 -11.09 -5.53 14.94
N VAL A 210 -11.95 -6.51 14.66
CA VAL A 210 -12.76 -6.51 13.44
C VAL A 210 -13.79 -5.39 13.54
N MET A 211 -13.77 -4.50 12.57
CA MET A 211 -14.74 -3.41 12.48
C MET A 211 -15.85 -3.80 11.51
N ASP A 212 -17.08 -3.90 12.03
CA ASP A 212 -18.26 -4.35 11.27
C ASP A 212 -18.56 -3.47 10.04
N GLY A 213 -18.09 -2.24 10.07
CA GLY A 213 -18.24 -1.29 8.97
C GLY A 213 -17.59 -1.74 7.67
N PHE A 214 -16.51 -2.54 7.72
CA PHE A 214 -15.84 -3.04 6.51
C PHE A 214 -16.74 -3.92 5.62
N ALA A 215 -17.63 -4.70 6.22
CA ALA A 215 -18.56 -5.55 5.48
C ALA A 215 -19.73 -4.78 4.86
N LYS A 216 -20.08 -3.61 5.41
CA LYS A 216 -21.30 -2.87 5.08
C LYS A 216 -21.07 -1.60 4.30
N PHE A 217 -19.92 -0.96 4.47
CA PHE A 217 -19.58 0.33 3.87
C PHE A 217 -18.33 0.25 3.01
N TRP A 218 -18.06 1.35 2.29
CA TRP A 218 -16.91 1.44 1.41
C TRP A 218 -15.62 1.64 2.22
N GLU A 219 -14.59 0.83 1.96
CA GLU A 219 -13.21 1.19 2.24
C GLU A 219 -12.80 2.29 1.27
N VAL A 220 -12.14 3.33 1.75
CA VAL A 220 -11.71 4.46 0.91
C VAL A 220 -10.20 4.50 0.85
N LYS A 221 -9.65 4.30 -0.34
CA LYS A 221 -8.23 4.45 -0.64
C LYS A 221 -8.00 5.83 -1.24
N SER A 222 -7.33 6.71 -0.51
CA SER A 222 -7.07 8.09 -0.95
C SER A 222 -5.62 8.24 -1.39
N PHE A 223 -5.40 8.97 -2.49
CA PHE A 223 -4.09 9.16 -3.10
C PHE A 223 -3.62 10.59 -2.95
N TRP A 224 -2.44 10.72 -2.37
CA TRP A 224 -1.79 11.98 -2.02
C TRP A 224 -0.46 12.07 -2.74
N LEU A 225 -0.32 13.06 -3.63
CA LEU A 225 0.88 13.29 -4.43
C LEU A 225 1.47 14.64 -4.05
N ASN A 226 2.75 14.66 -3.68
CA ASN A 226 3.44 15.85 -3.15
C ASN A 226 2.64 16.53 -2.01
N GLY A 227 2.10 15.70 -1.12
CA GLY A 227 1.31 16.17 0.01
C GLY A 227 -0.10 16.64 -0.32
N GLU A 228 -0.55 16.58 -1.57
CA GLU A 228 -1.88 17.01 -1.98
C GLU A 228 -2.79 15.85 -2.32
N PHE A 229 -4.03 15.92 -1.85
CA PHE A 229 -5.07 14.96 -2.26
C PHE A 229 -5.34 15.09 -3.76
N LYS A 230 -5.25 13.99 -4.49
CA LYS A 230 -5.50 13.97 -5.94
C LYS A 230 -6.76 13.20 -6.31
N TYR A 231 -6.96 12.01 -5.78
CA TYR A 231 -8.13 11.18 -6.06
C TYR A 231 -8.36 10.13 -4.97
N TYR A 232 -9.47 9.44 -5.06
CA TYR A 232 -9.78 8.30 -4.21
C TYR A 232 -10.44 7.18 -4.99
N VAL A 233 -10.37 5.98 -4.42
CA VAL A 233 -11.14 4.82 -4.85
C VAL A 233 -11.93 4.32 -3.64
N ALA A 234 -13.24 4.15 -3.80
CA ALA A 234 -14.08 3.52 -2.79
C ALA A 234 -14.41 2.11 -3.25
N MET A 235 -14.10 1.12 -2.43
CA MET A 235 -14.28 -0.27 -2.76
C MET A 235 -14.72 -1.10 -1.56
N LYS A 236 -15.37 -2.22 -1.82
CA LYS A 236 -15.64 -3.26 -0.81
C LYS A 236 -15.51 -4.63 -1.47
N ALA A 237 -15.15 -5.63 -0.70
CA ALA A 237 -15.21 -6.98 -1.17
C ALA A 237 -16.68 -7.37 -1.40
N ALA A 238 -16.98 -7.97 -2.54
CA ALA A 238 -18.33 -8.42 -2.87
C ALA A 238 -18.78 -9.58 -1.97
N ASP A 239 -17.83 -10.45 -1.59
CA ASP A 239 -18.05 -11.53 -0.64
C ASP A 239 -16.77 -11.93 0.09
N LYS A 240 -16.86 -12.08 1.42
CA LYS A 240 -15.87 -12.66 2.33
C LYS A 240 -14.42 -12.18 2.18
N VAL A 241 -14.13 -11.10 2.85
CA VAL A 241 -12.86 -10.36 2.90
C VAL A 241 -11.62 -11.18 3.33
N PHE A 242 -11.77 -12.39 3.87
CA PHE A 242 -10.71 -13.07 4.62
C PHE A 242 -10.36 -14.47 4.14
N SER A 243 -10.49 -14.80 2.85
CA SER A 243 -9.98 -16.10 2.37
C SER A 243 -8.60 -15.94 1.73
N GLU A 244 -7.60 -16.59 2.30
CA GLU A 244 -6.23 -16.67 1.76
C GLU A 244 -6.15 -17.20 0.32
N SER A 245 -7.21 -17.83 -0.18
CA SER A 245 -7.25 -18.52 -1.47
C SER A 245 -7.53 -17.60 -2.67
N LYS A 246 -7.79 -16.30 -2.46
CA LYS A 246 -8.14 -15.36 -3.54
C LYS A 246 -7.13 -14.22 -3.73
N ILE A 247 -5.86 -14.51 -3.53
CA ILE A 247 -4.81 -13.48 -3.62
C ILE A 247 -4.56 -13.02 -5.06
N TYR A 248 -4.83 -13.84 -6.07
CA TYR A 248 -4.57 -13.49 -7.48
C TYR A 248 -5.56 -14.22 -8.39
N GLY A 249 -6.60 -13.55 -8.87
CA GLY A 249 -7.30 -14.16 -9.98
C GLY A 249 -8.68 -13.67 -10.34
N GLU A 250 -9.56 -13.43 -9.41
CA GLU A 250 -10.87 -12.83 -9.72
C GLU A 250 -11.17 -11.76 -8.67
N SER A 251 -11.10 -10.50 -9.09
CA SER A 251 -11.52 -9.40 -8.25
C SER A 251 -13.02 -9.50 -8.02
N THR A 252 -13.41 -9.90 -6.81
CA THR A 252 -14.80 -9.79 -6.34
C THR A 252 -15.06 -8.41 -5.72
N GLU A 253 -14.19 -7.45 -5.98
CA GLU A 253 -14.27 -6.10 -5.47
C GLU A 253 -15.34 -5.31 -6.23
N VAL A 254 -16.16 -4.60 -5.48
CA VAL A 254 -17.17 -3.70 -6.02
C VAL A 254 -16.72 -2.27 -5.78
N PHE A 255 -16.65 -1.48 -6.83
CA PHE A 255 -16.28 -0.06 -6.77
C PHE A 255 -17.50 0.82 -6.63
N GLY A 256 -17.35 1.92 -5.91
CA GLY A 256 -18.45 2.85 -5.65
C GLY A 256 -18.00 4.27 -5.34
N LYS A 257 -18.90 5.03 -4.76
CA LYS A 257 -18.67 6.42 -4.36
C LYS A 257 -19.15 6.65 -2.93
N VAL A 258 -18.42 7.48 -2.20
CA VAL A 258 -18.86 7.96 -0.88
C VAL A 258 -19.55 9.32 -0.99
N SER A 259 -20.35 9.66 0.01
CA SER A 259 -21.01 10.96 0.06
C SER A 259 -20.01 12.12 0.15
N PRO A 260 -20.36 13.33 -0.29
CA PRO A 260 -19.49 14.50 -0.16
C PRO A 260 -19.06 14.78 1.29
N LYS A 261 -19.91 14.52 2.27
CA LYS A 261 -19.61 14.66 3.70
C LYS A 261 -18.50 13.69 4.12
N VAL A 262 -18.62 12.42 3.74
CA VAL A 262 -17.61 11.40 4.01
C VAL A 262 -16.29 11.77 3.34
N LEU A 263 -16.32 12.16 2.06
CA LEU A 263 -15.12 12.54 1.33
C LEU A 263 -14.40 13.74 1.97
N LYS A 264 -15.16 14.71 2.49
CA LYS A 264 -14.59 15.85 3.23
C LYS A 264 -13.82 15.36 4.47
N GLY A 265 -14.42 14.52 5.30
CA GLY A 265 -13.79 13.95 6.49
C GLY A 265 -12.54 13.10 6.14
N ILE A 266 -12.59 12.30 5.06
CA ILE A 266 -11.45 11.55 4.55
C ILE A 266 -10.30 12.48 4.16
N LYS A 267 -10.60 13.61 3.48
CA LYS A 267 -9.57 14.59 3.11
C LYS A 267 -8.95 15.27 4.33
N GLU A 268 -9.76 15.64 5.31
CA GLU A 268 -9.29 16.27 6.55
C GLU A 268 -8.40 15.31 7.36
N MET A 269 -8.80 14.05 7.49
CA MET A 269 -8.02 13.02 8.17
C MET A 269 -6.73 12.68 7.41
N GLY A 270 -6.82 12.52 6.08
CA GLY A 270 -5.66 12.26 5.25
C GLY A 270 -4.64 13.40 5.27
N ARG A 271 -5.11 14.65 5.32
CA ARG A 271 -4.24 15.82 5.52
C ARG A 271 -3.46 15.70 6.85
N LYS A 272 -4.13 15.35 7.95
CA LYS A 272 -3.46 15.10 9.23
C LYS A 272 -2.39 14.00 9.12
N VAL A 273 -2.67 12.90 8.40
CA VAL A 273 -1.68 11.84 8.17
C VAL A 273 -0.45 12.36 7.43
N VAL A 274 -0.66 13.13 6.36
CA VAL A 274 0.43 13.73 5.57
C VAL A 274 1.24 14.73 6.39
N ASP A 275 0.57 15.62 7.12
CA ASP A 275 1.22 16.70 7.89
C ASP A 275 2.05 16.13 9.07
N HIS A 276 1.65 14.97 9.60
CA HIS A 276 2.39 14.26 10.66
C HIS A 276 3.33 13.18 10.14
N PHE A 277 3.49 13.02 8.84
CA PHE A 277 4.50 12.08 8.33
C PHE A 277 5.89 12.47 8.85
N PRO A 278 6.67 11.53 9.44
CA PRO A 278 7.93 11.89 10.09
C PRO A 278 8.94 12.49 9.11
N LYS A 279 9.31 13.75 9.33
CA LYS A 279 10.18 14.53 8.41
C LYS A 279 11.63 14.05 8.38
N ASP A 280 12.08 13.41 9.44
CA ASP A 280 13.42 12.83 9.57
C ASP A 280 13.62 11.55 8.77
N LEU A 281 12.54 10.94 8.29
CA LEU A 281 12.64 9.77 7.42
C LEU A 281 13.18 10.12 6.05
N ASN A 282 12.80 11.28 5.51
CA ASN A 282 13.30 11.79 4.23
C ASN A 282 13.40 13.31 4.22
N PRO A 283 14.54 13.87 4.61
CA PRO A 283 14.73 15.33 4.65
C PRO A 283 14.64 16.01 3.27
N HIS A 284 14.80 15.24 2.18
CA HIS A 284 14.76 15.76 0.81
C HIS A 284 13.35 15.73 0.20
N SER A 285 12.40 15.03 0.82
CA SER A 285 11.02 14.90 0.35
C SER A 285 10.03 15.06 1.52
N SER A 286 9.81 16.31 1.91
CA SER A 286 8.77 16.64 2.89
C SER A 286 7.83 17.67 2.28
N PRO A 287 6.59 17.34 1.99
CA PRO A 287 5.86 16.09 2.26
C PRO A 287 6.31 14.92 1.38
N PRO A 288 5.91 13.66 1.72
CA PRO A 288 6.20 12.50 0.89
C PRO A 288 5.72 12.68 -0.55
N MET A 289 6.50 12.21 -1.53
CA MET A 289 6.13 12.34 -2.95
C MET A 289 4.78 11.73 -3.26
N TYR A 290 4.50 10.54 -2.74
CA TYR A 290 3.15 10.01 -2.72
C TYR A 290 2.88 9.07 -1.56
N LEU A 291 1.62 9.04 -1.15
CA LEU A 291 1.07 8.08 -0.21
C LEU A 291 -0.29 7.62 -0.70
N ARG A 292 -0.58 6.34 -0.51
CA ARG A 292 -1.94 5.84 -0.49
C ARG A 292 -2.36 5.69 0.97
N ILE A 293 -3.43 6.36 1.36
CA ILE A 293 -3.96 6.30 2.72
C ILE A 293 -5.32 5.63 2.65
N ASP A 294 -5.41 4.46 3.29
CA ASP A 294 -6.60 3.63 3.28
C ASP A 294 -7.40 3.84 4.56
N PHE A 295 -8.68 4.17 4.40
CA PHE A 295 -9.62 4.42 5.50
C PHE A 295 -10.68 3.33 5.54
N GLY A 296 -10.77 2.66 6.69
CA GLY A 296 -11.84 1.75 7.02
C GLY A 296 -13.02 2.46 7.66
N CYS A 297 -14.19 1.83 7.61
CA CYS A 297 -15.39 2.36 8.27
C CYS A 297 -15.69 1.59 9.55
N CYS A 298 -16.01 2.30 10.63
CA CYS A 298 -16.59 1.73 11.84
C CYS A 298 -18.09 1.98 11.89
N MET A 299 -18.84 1.03 12.49
CA MET A 299 -20.27 1.24 12.77
C MET A 299 -20.45 1.87 14.15
N GLY A 300 -21.38 2.84 14.23
CA GLY A 300 -21.93 3.31 15.50
C GLY A 300 -21.15 4.38 16.24
N ASN A 301 -19.86 4.54 16.07
CA ASN A 301 -19.09 5.63 16.67
C ASN A 301 -18.45 6.48 15.57
N THR A 302 -18.87 7.72 15.52
CA THR A 302 -18.24 8.72 14.66
C THR A 302 -16.94 9.17 15.27
N LEU A 303 -15.84 8.82 14.67
CA LEU A 303 -14.58 9.45 14.93
C LEU A 303 -14.59 10.78 14.15
N ASP A 304 -14.60 11.91 14.83
CA ASP A 304 -14.67 13.26 14.23
C ASP A 304 -15.83 13.50 13.24
N GLY A 305 -17.00 12.91 13.53
CA GLY A 305 -18.17 13.05 12.63
C GLY A 305 -18.09 12.23 11.34
N THR A 306 -17.01 11.47 11.15
CA THR A 306 -16.87 10.46 10.12
C THR A 306 -16.81 9.09 10.78
N SER A 307 -17.55 8.13 10.22
CA SER A 307 -17.46 6.73 10.69
C SER A 307 -16.19 6.05 10.17
N TYR A 308 -15.14 6.77 9.85
CA TYR A 308 -13.92 6.28 9.23
C TYR A 308 -12.71 6.43 10.17
N PHE A 309 -11.76 5.51 10.00
CA PHE A 309 -10.48 5.49 10.73
C PHE A 309 -9.34 5.15 9.77
N LEU A 310 -8.12 5.51 10.13
CA LEU A 310 -6.93 5.11 9.39
C LEU A 310 -6.72 3.60 9.52
N ASN A 311 -6.80 2.90 8.39
CA ASN A 311 -6.57 1.46 8.32
C ASN A 311 -5.14 1.13 7.88
N GLU A 312 -4.64 1.83 6.86
CA GLU A 312 -3.31 1.57 6.29
C GLU A 312 -2.72 2.81 5.63
N VAL A 313 -1.39 2.92 5.65
CA VAL A 313 -0.62 3.87 4.86
C VAL A 313 0.34 3.09 4.00
N GLU A 314 0.31 3.34 2.69
CA GLU A 314 1.12 2.63 1.70
C GLU A 314 1.81 3.60 0.73
N PHE A 315 2.85 3.11 0.06
CA PHE A 315 3.59 3.79 -0.99
C PHE A 315 4.05 2.77 -2.04
N ALA A 316 5.24 2.84 -2.59
CA ALA A 316 5.74 1.97 -3.65
C ALA A 316 5.26 0.52 -3.54
N GLY A 317 4.71 0.00 -4.63
CA GLY A 317 4.14 -1.34 -4.71
C GLY A 317 2.65 -1.42 -4.36
N CYS A 318 2.01 -0.31 -3.97
CA CYS A 318 0.56 -0.30 -3.78
C CYS A 318 -0.17 -0.18 -5.13
N ALA A 319 -1.36 -0.81 -5.22
CA ALA A 319 -2.24 -0.66 -6.36
C ALA A 319 -2.73 0.80 -6.49
N ILE A 320 -2.71 1.34 -7.70
CA ILE A 320 -3.09 2.74 -8.00
C ILE A 320 -4.48 2.87 -8.62
N PHE A 321 -5.12 1.77 -9.01
CA PHE A 321 -6.52 1.69 -9.50
C PHE A 321 -6.82 2.68 -10.63
N THR A 322 -6.03 2.63 -11.68
CA THR A 322 -6.08 3.61 -12.77
C THR A 322 -7.40 3.67 -13.51
N GLU A 323 -8.08 2.54 -13.71
CA GLU A 323 -9.34 2.48 -14.44
C GLU A 323 -10.55 2.82 -13.57
N GLU A 324 -10.51 2.49 -12.29
CA GLU A 324 -11.63 2.64 -11.36
C GLU A 324 -11.81 4.08 -10.85
N SER A 325 -10.76 4.87 -10.84
CA SER A 325 -10.81 6.23 -10.31
C SER A 325 -11.54 7.23 -11.22
N GLY A 326 -11.71 6.90 -12.50
CA GLY A 326 -12.34 7.78 -13.47
C GLY A 326 -11.52 9.04 -13.81
N LEU A 327 -10.27 9.13 -13.42
CA LEU A 327 -9.39 10.24 -13.81
C LEU A 327 -8.86 10.04 -15.23
N LYS A 328 -9.10 11.02 -16.10
CA LYS A 328 -8.72 10.94 -17.52
C LYS A 328 -7.21 11.02 -17.79
N ASN A 329 -6.41 11.50 -16.84
CA ASN A 329 -4.99 11.81 -17.03
C ASN A 329 -4.10 11.35 -15.88
N PHE A 330 -4.32 10.14 -15.39
CA PHE A 330 -3.53 9.54 -14.31
C PHE A 330 -2.05 9.56 -14.53
N THR A 331 -1.66 9.07 -15.71
CA THR A 331 -0.26 8.92 -16.07
C THR A 331 0.47 10.26 -16.08
N GLU A 332 -0.17 11.31 -16.58
CA GLU A 332 0.39 12.66 -16.56
C GLU A 332 0.48 13.22 -15.13
N LEU A 333 -0.52 12.92 -14.30
CA LEU A 333 -0.51 13.30 -12.90
C LEU A 333 0.66 12.66 -12.15
N TRP A 334 0.85 11.37 -12.34
CA TRP A 334 1.95 10.63 -11.74
C TRP A 334 3.31 11.03 -12.32
N ALA A 335 3.40 11.28 -13.63
CA ALA A 335 4.62 11.75 -14.29
C ALA A 335 5.11 13.05 -13.66
N LYS A 336 4.21 14.01 -13.40
CA LYS A 336 4.54 15.26 -12.69
C LYS A 336 4.99 15.07 -11.24
N THR A 337 4.59 13.98 -10.61
CA THR A 337 4.99 13.69 -9.24
C THR A 337 6.43 13.18 -9.17
N TYR A 338 6.85 12.44 -10.18
CA TYR A 338 8.19 11.82 -10.23
C TYR A 338 9.26 12.73 -10.87
N TYR A 339 8.90 13.89 -11.36
CA TYR A 339 9.81 14.90 -11.87
C TYR A 339 9.77 16.16 -10.99
#